data_b11080c7d0a1d6dd2bac559117268f8d
#
_entry.id   b11080c7d0a1d6dd2bac559117268f8d
#
_cell.length_a   1.000
_cell.length_b   1.000
_cell.length_c   1.000
_cell.angle_alpha   90.00
_cell.angle_beta   90.00
_cell.angle_gamma   90.00
#
_symmetry.space_group_name_H-M   'P 1'
#
loop_
_entity.id
_entity.type
_entity.pdbx_description
1 polymer ?
#
loop_
_entity_poly.entity_id
_entity_poly.type
_entity_poly.pdbx_seq_one_letter_code
_entity_poly.pdbx_strand_id
1 'polypeptide(L)'
;MDNTSSVSSASKDSVRVNKYISASGFCSRRKADEYVEAGCVTIDGETAVAGSQVFPGQVVLVNGKPVIPTDDHIYLAFHKPLGITCTTDKRDKDNIIDYIHYPQRIFPIGRLDKNSTGLILLTNDGDIVNRLLRAEGRHDKEYVVTVDKPVDEDFKRKMEGGLPILNTVTLPCKVKLSGKTTFHIILNQGLNRQIRRMCEYLGYKVVRLKRIRILNISLGSLPQGQYRELTPKERKDLFSILDKNRK
;
A
#
# COMPACT_ATOMS: atom_id res chain seq x y z
N MET A 1 14.43 54.81 3.21
CA MET A 1 15.38 53.81 2.66
C MET A 1 14.91 52.46 3.16
N ASP A 2 14.16 51.84 2.31
CA ASP A 2 13.47 50.58 2.60
C ASP A 2 14.46 49.42 2.63
N ASN A 3 14.38 48.67 3.70
CA ASN A 3 15.11 47.41 3.81
C ASN A 3 14.13 46.27 3.98
N THR A 4 13.38 45.94 2.91
CA THR A 4 12.60 44.74 2.77
C THR A 4 13.54 43.61 2.37
N SER A 5 14.16 42.95 3.34
CA SER A 5 14.95 41.76 3.12
C SER A 5 14.05 40.51 3.04
N SER A 6 13.93 40.02 1.86
CA SER A 6 13.88 38.63 1.40
C SER A 6 13.69 37.54 2.50
N VAL A 7 12.45 37.22 2.85
CA VAL A 7 12.06 35.93 3.37
C VAL A 7 11.55 35.15 2.18
N SER A 8 12.37 34.29 1.61
CA SER A 8 11.91 33.41 0.56
C SER A 8 12.88 32.25 0.33
N SER A 9 12.31 31.10 0.13
CA SER A 9 12.82 29.85 -0.46
C SER A 9 13.20 28.68 0.45
N ALA A 10 13.17 28.77 1.76
CA ALA A 10 13.54 27.68 2.66
C ALA A 10 12.41 26.61 2.89
N SER A 11 11.24 26.72 2.27
CA SER A 11 10.08 25.87 2.63
C SER A 11 9.94 24.60 1.79
N LYS A 12 10.78 24.32 0.80
CA LYS A 12 10.58 23.19 -0.12
C LYS A 12 11.20 21.86 0.34
N ASP A 13 12.16 21.85 1.25
CA ASP A 13 12.94 20.65 1.57
C ASP A 13 12.73 20.11 3.00
N SER A 14 11.86 20.71 3.79
CA SER A 14 11.60 20.24 5.15
C SER A 14 10.66 19.02 5.19
N VAL A 15 10.89 18.14 6.16
CA VAL A 15 10.12 16.91 6.38
C VAL A 15 9.56 16.91 7.80
N ARG A 16 8.28 16.54 7.99
CA ARG A 16 7.72 16.38 9.33
C ARG A 16 8.52 15.38 10.15
N VAL A 17 8.80 15.70 11.40
CA VAL A 17 9.65 14.90 12.30
C VAL A 17 9.17 13.45 12.41
N ASN A 18 7.86 13.19 12.48
CA ASN A 18 7.31 11.84 12.52
C ASN A 18 7.58 11.05 11.22
N LYS A 19 7.55 11.74 10.06
CA LYS A 19 7.92 11.13 8.77
C LYS A 19 9.41 10.82 8.73
N TYR A 20 10.25 11.76 9.20
CA TYR A 20 11.70 11.61 9.27
C TYR A 20 12.09 10.38 10.12
N ILE A 21 11.55 10.29 11.36
CA ILE A 21 11.78 9.15 12.26
C ILE A 21 11.30 7.84 11.65
N SER A 22 10.13 7.85 11.00
CA SER A 22 9.61 6.65 10.36
C SER A 22 10.43 6.19 9.16
N ALA A 23 11.02 7.12 8.40
CA ALA A 23 11.88 6.83 7.26
C ALA A 23 13.25 6.24 7.66
N SER A 24 13.70 6.46 8.90
CA SER A 24 14.90 5.80 9.45
C SER A 24 14.66 4.32 9.82
N GLY A 25 13.42 3.83 9.73
CA GLY A 25 13.08 2.48 10.19
C GLY A 25 12.89 2.33 11.71
N PHE A 26 13.14 3.37 12.50
CA PHE A 26 13.08 3.32 13.97
C PHE A 26 11.71 2.90 14.49
N CYS A 27 10.61 3.53 14.00
CA CYS A 27 9.25 3.18 14.41
C CYS A 27 8.20 3.61 13.36
N SER A 28 6.91 3.36 13.63
CA SER A 28 5.82 3.88 12.80
C SER A 28 5.62 5.39 13.01
N ARG A 29 5.00 6.08 12.05
CA ARG A 29 4.67 7.52 12.17
C ARG A 29 3.85 7.83 13.43
N ARG A 30 2.84 6.99 13.74
CA ARG A 30 2.03 7.12 14.97
C ARG A 30 2.86 6.95 16.22
N LYS A 31 3.77 5.96 16.23
CA LYS A 31 4.67 5.77 17.37
C LYS A 31 5.69 6.90 17.50
N ALA A 32 6.10 7.49 16.38
CA ALA A 32 6.94 8.70 16.39
C ALA A 32 6.18 9.89 16.98
N ASP A 33 4.89 10.07 16.66
CA ASP A 33 4.05 11.10 17.27
C ASP A 33 3.97 10.90 18.80
N GLU A 34 3.78 9.66 19.28
CA GLU A 34 3.80 9.36 20.73
C GLU A 34 5.14 9.73 21.39
N TYR A 35 6.29 9.50 20.72
CA TYR A 35 7.60 9.93 21.23
C TYR A 35 7.75 11.46 21.26
N VAL A 36 7.20 12.17 20.27
CA VAL A 36 7.20 13.63 20.22
C VAL A 36 6.35 14.19 21.36
N GLU A 37 5.14 13.67 21.55
CA GLU A 37 4.23 14.08 22.62
C GLU A 37 4.81 13.81 24.04
N ALA A 38 5.58 12.73 24.17
CA ALA A 38 6.29 12.39 25.42
C ALA A 38 7.56 13.21 25.66
N GLY A 39 7.92 14.17 24.78
CA GLY A 39 9.14 14.98 24.89
C GLY A 39 10.45 14.17 24.66
N CYS A 40 10.35 13.00 24.07
CA CYS A 40 11.48 12.10 23.84
C CYS A 40 12.25 12.35 22.54
N VAL A 41 11.87 13.38 21.78
CA VAL A 41 12.49 13.70 20.48
C VAL A 41 13.11 15.09 20.54
N THR A 42 14.34 15.21 20.07
CA THR A 42 15.02 16.52 19.90
C THR A 42 15.49 16.70 18.46
N ILE A 43 15.51 17.97 18.00
CA ILE A 43 16.07 18.42 16.73
C ILE A 43 17.13 19.45 17.09
N ASP A 44 18.41 19.18 16.78
CA ASP A 44 19.56 20.01 17.16
C ASP A 44 19.60 20.36 18.66
N GLY A 45 19.15 19.44 19.52
CA GLY A 45 19.10 19.61 20.97
C GLY A 45 17.80 20.24 21.51
N GLU A 46 16.96 20.84 20.69
CA GLU A 46 15.66 21.41 21.08
C GLU A 46 14.57 20.35 21.04
N THR A 47 13.68 20.34 22.07
CA THR A 47 12.58 19.38 22.14
C THR A 47 11.57 19.62 21.01
N ALA A 48 11.33 18.60 20.20
CA ALA A 48 10.35 18.64 19.12
C ALA A 48 8.91 18.62 19.66
N VAL A 49 8.03 19.35 18.98
CA VAL A 49 6.57 19.36 19.25
C VAL A 49 5.78 18.81 18.06
N ALA A 50 4.49 18.57 18.27
CA ALA A 50 3.61 18.08 17.21
C ALA A 50 3.66 19.00 15.98
N GLY A 51 4.00 18.42 14.82
CA GLY A 51 4.13 19.17 13.58
C GLY A 51 5.51 19.75 13.29
N SER A 52 6.48 19.64 14.21
CA SER A 52 7.89 20.07 13.98
C SER A 52 8.41 19.55 12.64
N GLN A 53 9.17 20.42 11.96
CA GLN A 53 9.81 20.12 10.67
C GLN A 53 11.30 19.88 10.89
N VAL A 54 11.84 18.94 10.15
CA VAL A 54 13.29 18.67 10.08
C VAL A 54 13.80 19.19 8.75
N PHE A 55 14.80 20.03 8.79
CA PHE A 55 15.48 20.58 7.62
C PHE A 55 16.75 19.77 7.29
N PRO A 56 17.23 19.81 6.05
CA PRO A 56 18.49 19.17 5.68
C PRO A 56 19.64 19.58 6.61
N GLY A 57 20.42 18.61 7.07
CA GLY A 57 21.57 18.83 7.94
C GLY A 57 21.26 18.85 9.44
N GLN A 58 20.00 18.87 9.86
CA GLN A 58 19.65 18.82 11.28
C GLN A 58 19.79 17.42 11.86
N VAL A 59 20.19 17.36 13.13
CA VAL A 59 20.34 16.10 13.89
C VAL A 59 19.08 15.82 14.68
N VAL A 60 18.46 14.66 14.44
CA VAL A 60 17.28 14.21 15.17
C VAL A 60 17.66 13.07 16.11
N LEU A 61 17.32 13.22 17.39
CA LEU A 61 17.50 12.18 18.39
C LEU A 61 16.13 11.69 18.90
N VAL A 62 16.01 10.38 19.11
CA VAL A 62 14.87 9.76 19.81
C VAL A 62 15.41 9.02 21.02
N ASN A 63 14.98 9.39 22.23
CA ASN A 63 15.55 8.90 23.49
C ASN A 63 17.09 9.01 23.53
N GLY A 64 17.65 10.13 23.06
CA GLY A 64 19.07 10.39 22.99
C GLY A 64 19.83 9.60 21.92
N LYS A 65 19.18 8.78 21.10
CA LYS A 65 19.80 8.02 20.01
C LYS A 65 19.55 8.68 18.66
N PRO A 66 20.59 8.89 17.82
CA PRO A 66 20.41 9.49 16.52
C PRO A 66 19.58 8.59 15.60
N VAL A 67 18.71 9.22 14.81
CA VAL A 67 17.91 8.56 13.78
C VAL A 67 18.18 9.26 12.44
N ILE A 68 18.51 8.48 11.41
CA ILE A 68 18.85 8.96 10.09
C ILE A 68 17.97 8.19 9.08
N PRO A 69 17.20 8.88 8.21
CA PRO A 69 16.49 8.23 7.12
C PRO A 69 17.43 7.39 6.25
N THR A 70 16.94 6.27 5.76
CA THR A 70 17.69 5.41 4.85
C THR A 70 17.24 5.63 3.40
N ASP A 71 18.20 5.64 2.48
CA ASP A 71 17.96 5.61 1.03
C ASP A 71 17.90 4.17 0.49
N ASP A 72 18.17 3.18 1.35
CA ASP A 72 18.08 1.77 1.00
C ASP A 72 16.63 1.30 1.04
N HIS A 73 15.94 1.53 -0.08
CA HIS A 73 14.53 1.21 -0.21
C HIS A 73 14.28 -0.22 -0.66
N ILE A 74 13.45 -0.91 0.11
CA ILE A 74 13.04 -2.30 -0.10
C ILE A 74 11.69 -2.33 -0.81
N TYR A 75 11.58 -3.15 -1.85
CA TYR A 75 10.34 -3.40 -2.57
C TYR A 75 10.17 -4.90 -2.79
N LEU A 76 9.20 -5.50 -2.10
CA LEU A 76 8.94 -6.93 -2.13
C LEU A 76 7.59 -7.23 -2.79
N ALA A 77 7.57 -8.28 -3.59
CA ALA A 77 6.36 -8.98 -4.00
C ALA A 77 6.17 -10.19 -3.08
N PHE A 78 5.03 -10.28 -2.42
CA PHE A 78 4.70 -11.38 -1.51
C PHE A 78 3.42 -12.09 -1.94
N HIS A 79 3.44 -13.42 -1.94
CA HIS A 79 2.26 -14.22 -2.16
C HIS A 79 1.55 -14.51 -0.83
N LYS A 80 0.68 -13.61 -0.43
CA LYS A 80 -0.06 -13.72 0.81
C LYS A 80 -0.92 -14.99 0.86
N PRO A 81 -0.79 -15.86 1.87
CA PRO A 81 -1.67 -17.00 2.07
C PRO A 81 -3.03 -16.60 2.66
N LEU A 82 -3.97 -17.56 2.71
CA LEU A 82 -5.19 -17.43 3.49
C LEU A 82 -4.87 -17.30 4.98
N GLY A 83 -5.77 -16.67 5.73
CA GLY A 83 -5.66 -16.56 7.18
C GLY A 83 -4.75 -15.44 7.67
N ILE A 84 -3.96 -14.81 6.80
CA ILE A 84 -3.04 -13.72 7.19
C ILE A 84 -3.69 -12.35 6.96
N THR A 85 -3.62 -11.49 7.97
CA THR A 85 -4.14 -10.12 7.96
C THR A 85 -3.08 -9.14 7.50
N CYS A 86 -3.43 -8.25 6.56
CA CYS A 86 -2.54 -7.17 6.10
C CYS A 86 -2.52 -6.01 7.10
N THR A 87 -1.88 -6.22 8.24
CA THR A 87 -1.69 -5.22 9.31
C THR A 87 -0.27 -5.28 9.86
N THR A 88 0.17 -4.16 10.44
CA THR A 88 1.41 -4.06 11.23
C THR A 88 1.13 -4.09 12.75
N ASP A 89 -0.14 -4.28 13.13
CA ASP A 89 -0.55 -4.37 14.53
C ASP A 89 -0.19 -5.74 15.12
N LYS A 90 0.75 -5.77 16.03
CA LYS A 90 1.24 -6.99 16.70
C LYS A 90 0.22 -7.67 17.61
N ARG A 91 -0.90 -7.01 17.93
CA ARG A 91 -2.00 -7.63 18.67
C ARG A 91 -2.74 -8.68 17.84
N ASP A 92 -2.74 -8.53 16.51
CA ASP A 92 -3.20 -9.57 15.58
C ASP A 92 -2.05 -10.57 15.37
N LYS A 93 -2.19 -11.78 15.93
CA LYS A 93 -1.17 -12.83 15.83
C LYS A 93 -0.97 -13.35 14.40
N ASP A 94 -1.97 -13.20 13.54
CA ASP A 94 -1.92 -13.61 12.13
C ASP A 94 -1.50 -12.45 11.21
N ASN A 95 -0.76 -11.45 11.73
CA ASN A 95 -0.35 -10.30 10.94
C ASN A 95 0.74 -10.65 9.93
N ILE A 96 0.72 -9.94 8.80
CA ILE A 96 1.62 -10.18 7.67
C ILE A 96 3.10 -9.95 8.00
N ILE A 97 3.40 -9.06 8.95
CA ILE A 97 4.78 -8.69 9.29
C ILE A 97 5.45 -9.82 10.08
N ASP A 98 4.77 -10.33 11.10
CA ASP A 98 5.28 -11.45 11.88
C ASP A 98 5.31 -12.75 11.07
N TYR A 99 4.41 -12.91 10.07
CA TYR A 99 4.45 -14.06 9.16
C TYR A 99 5.71 -14.06 8.27
N ILE A 100 6.13 -12.89 7.76
CA ILE A 100 7.25 -12.78 6.81
C ILE A 100 8.60 -12.82 7.52
N HIS A 101 8.70 -12.35 8.76
CA HIS A 101 9.96 -12.23 9.53
C HIS A 101 11.09 -11.53 8.76
N TYR A 102 10.79 -10.45 8.04
CA TYR A 102 11.80 -9.70 7.31
C TYR A 102 12.73 -8.95 8.27
N PRO A 103 14.08 -8.94 8.05
CA PRO A 103 15.03 -8.37 9.01
C PRO A 103 14.84 -6.89 9.29
N GLN A 104 14.40 -6.13 8.29
CA GLN A 104 14.18 -4.69 8.38
C GLN A 104 12.69 -4.40 8.52
N ARG A 105 12.37 -3.21 9.02
CA ARG A 105 11.00 -2.77 9.15
C ARG A 105 10.38 -2.52 7.79
N ILE A 106 9.39 -3.31 7.43
CA ILE A 106 8.58 -3.17 6.22
C ILE A 106 7.08 -3.06 6.57
N PHE A 107 6.28 -2.63 5.60
CA PHE A 107 4.83 -2.56 5.72
C PHE A 107 4.15 -2.81 4.37
N PRO A 108 2.90 -3.32 4.37
CA PRO A 108 2.20 -3.62 3.13
C PRO A 108 1.71 -2.35 2.42
N ILE A 109 1.78 -2.36 1.10
CA ILE A 109 1.19 -1.32 0.24
C ILE A 109 -0.27 -1.71 -0.04
N GLY A 110 -1.16 -1.12 0.72
CA GLY A 110 -2.58 -1.45 0.72
C GLY A 110 -2.88 -2.75 1.45
N ARG A 111 -4.03 -3.31 1.14
CA ARG A 111 -4.54 -4.48 1.85
C ARG A 111 -5.10 -5.53 0.90
N LEU A 112 -5.12 -6.76 1.39
CA LEU A 112 -5.84 -7.89 0.85
C LEU A 112 -6.57 -8.54 2.02
N ASP A 113 -7.84 -8.90 1.86
CA ASP A 113 -8.64 -9.49 2.93
C ASP A 113 -8.00 -10.75 3.52
N LYS A 114 -8.26 -11.07 4.80
CA LYS A 114 -7.78 -12.29 5.46
C LYS A 114 -8.13 -13.54 4.66
N ASN A 115 -9.35 -13.59 4.08
CA ASN A 115 -9.87 -14.68 3.27
C ASN A 115 -9.55 -14.55 1.77
N SER A 116 -8.53 -13.80 1.39
CA SER A 116 -8.06 -13.68 0.01
C SER A 116 -6.57 -13.99 -0.06
N THR A 117 -6.12 -14.51 -1.20
CA THR A 117 -4.71 -14.86 -1.44
C THR A 117 -4.11 -14.02 -2.55
N GLY A 118 -2.82 -14.17 -2.78
CA GLY A 118 -2.15 -13.60 -3.94
C GLY A 118 -1.23 -12.45 -3.64
N LEU A 119 -0.94 -11.69 -4.68
CA LEU A 119 0.09 -10.67 -4.67
C LEU A 119 -0.24 -9.50 -3.74
N ILE A 120 0.67 -9.18 -2.85
CA ILE A 120 0.73 -7.91 -2.13
C ILE A 120 2.16 -7.38 -2.18
N LEU A 121 2.31 -6.07 -2.28
CA LEU A 121 3.62 -5.42 -2.24
C LEU A 121 3.91 -4.97 -0.80
N LEU A 122 5.18 -5.07 -0.39
CA LEU A 122 5.67 -4.55 0.88
C LEU A 122 6.89 -3.66 0.63
N THR A 123 7.10 -2.69 1.51
CA THR A 123 8.21 -1.74 1.39
C THR A 123 8.55 -1.10 2.74
N ASN A 124 9.70 -0.46 2.84
CA ASN A 124 10.05 0.51 3.88
C ASN A 124 9.88 1.96 3.40
N ASP A 125 9.63 2.19 2.11
CA ASP A 125 9.40 3.51 1.50
C ASP A 125 7.94 3.98 1.70
N GLY A 126 7.72 4.93 2.60
CA GLY A 126 6.40 5.48 2.88
C GLY A 126 5.85 6.38 1.77
N ASP A 127 6.68 6.89 0.88
CA ASP A 127 6.26 7.82 -0.16
C ASP A 127 5.60 7.08 -1.34
N ILE A 128 6.10 5.91 -1.71
CA ILE A 128 5.49 5.10 -2.75
C ILE A 128 4.09 4.61 -2.36
N VAL A 129 3.83 4.40 -1.07
CA VAL A 129 2.52 3.92 -0.59
C VAL A 129 1.40 4.86 -0.99
N ASN A 130 1.58 6.15 -0.72
CA ASN A 130 0.57 7.15 -1.08
C ASN A 130 0.36 7.23 -2.60
N ARG A 131 1.45 7.11 -3.38
CA ARG A 131 1.39 7.13 -4.85
C ARG A 131 0.62 5.93 -5.41
N LEU A 132 0.85 4.73 -4.86
CA LEU A 132 0.17 3.49 -5.28
C LEU A 132 -1.28 3.39 -4.81
N LEU A 133 -1.66 4.05 -3.70
CA LEU A 133 -2.99 3.93 -3.13
C LEU A 133 -3.94 5.07 -3.52
N ARG A 134 -3.47 6.14 -4.14
CA ARG A 134 -4.34 7.23 -4.60
C ARG A 134 -5.38 6.72 -5.58
N ALA A 135 -6.65 7.03 -5.32
CA ALA A 135 -7.77 6.63 -6.17
C ALA A 135 -7.67 7.22 -7.59
N GLU A 136 -7.13 8.43 -7.70
CA GLU A 136 -6.95 9.16 -8.95
C GLU A 136 -5.98 8.45 -9.92
N GLY A 137 -5.02 7.69 -9.41
CA GLY A 137 -4.05 6.94 -10.21
C GLY A 137 -4.64 5.77 -11.00
N ARG A 138 -5.87 5.35 -10.68
CA ARG A 138 -6.59 4.24 -11.35
C ARG A 138 -5.70 3.03 -11.60
N HIS A 139 -4.97 2.60 -10.58
CA HIS A 139 -3.98 1.54 -10.69
C HIS A 139 -4.64 0.17 -10.83
N ASP A 140 -4.42 -0.46 -11.97
CA ASP A 140 -4.98 -1.78 -12.29
C ASP A 140 -4.52 -2.85 -11.31
N LYS A 141 -5.49 -3.64 -10.83
CA LYS A 141 -5.28 -4.84 -10.05
C LYS A 141 -6.08 -5.97 -10.68
N GLU A 142 -5.43 -7.07 -10.96
CA GLU A 142 -6.06 -8.23 -11.60
C GLU A 142 -6.22 -9.38 -10.62
N TYR A 143 -7.39 -10.02 -10.68
CA TYR A 143 -7.77 -11.11 -9.80
C TYR A 143 -8.30 -12.29 -10.60
N VAL A 144 -8.04 -13.50 -10.09
CA VAL A 144 -8.75 -14.73 -10.45
C VAL A 144 -9.78 -15.01 -9.35
N VAL A 145 -11.01 -15.17 -9.75
CA VAL A 145 -12.15 -15.35 -8.85
C VAL A 145 -12.87 -16.63 -9.18
N THR A 146 -13.11 -17.47 -8.17
CA THR A 146 -13.98 -18.65 -8.29
C THR A 146 -15.22 -18.43 -7.43
N VAL A 147 -16.39 -18.68 -8.02
CA VAL A 147 -17.71 -18.55 -7.38
C VAL A 147 -18.38 -19.91 -7.25
N ASP A 148 -19.48 -19.96 -6.50
CA ASP A 148 -20.22 -21.17 -6.13
C ASP A 148 -21.09 -21.76 -7.25
N LYS A 149 -21.36 -21.01 -8.32
CA LYS A 149 -22.20 -21.45 -9.43
C LYS A 149 -21.70 -20.95 -10.79
N PRO A 150 -22.19 -21.50 -11.91
CA PRO A 150 -21.73 -21.14 -13.24
C PRO A 150 -21.90 -19.66 -13.55
N VAL A 151 -20.92 -19.09 -14.23
CA VAL A 151 -20.91 -17.71 -14.77
C VAL A 151 -21.09 -17.75 -16.27
N ASP A 152 -21.80 -16.74 -16.79
CA ASP A 152 -22.15 -16.60 -18.21
C ASP A 152 -21.87 -15.17 -18.72
N GLU A 153 -22.20 -14.90 -19.98
CA GLU A 153 -22.00 -13.60 -20.59
C GLU A 153 -22.92 -12.51 -19.98
N ASP A 154 -24.07 -12.87 -19.40
CA ASP A 154 -24.93 -11.92 -18.69
C ASP A 154 -24.31 -11.49 -17.37
N PHE A 155 -23.76 -12.45 -16.61
CA PHE A 155 -22.97 -12.15 -15.41
C PHE A 155 -21.80 -11.21 -15.74
N LYS A 156 -21.02 -11.53 -16.80
CA LYS A 156 -19.88 -10.72 -17.23
C LYS A 156 -20.32 -9.29 -17.58
N ARG A 157 -21.34 -9.14 -18.42
CA ARG A 157 -21.88 -7.83 -18.83
C ARG A 157 -22.28 -6.96 -17.63
N LYS A 158 -23.00 -7.57 -16.65
CA LYS A 158 -23.43 -6.88 -15.44
C LYS A 158 -22.23 -6.45 -14.58
N MET A 159 -21.24 -7.33 -14.40
CA MET A 159 -20.01 -7.01 -13.66
C MET A 159 -19.22 -5.86 -14.30
N GLU A 160 -19.09 -5.85 -15.64
CA GLU A 160 -18.35 -4.83 -16.39
C GLU A 160 -19.03 -3.46 -16.37
N GLY A 161 -20.35 -3.42 -16.35
CA GLY A 161 -21.13 -2.17 -16.37
C GLY A 161 -21.12 -1.37 -15.08
N GLY A 162 -20.64 -1.95 -14.00
CA GLY A 162 -20.70 -1.35 -12.67
C GLY A 162 -21.96 -1.74 -11.91
N LEU A 163 -21.84 -1.88 -10.58
CA LEU A 163 -22.89 -2.37 -9.70
C LEU A 163 -23.07 -1.48 -8.47
N PRO A 164 -24.28 -1.29 -7.97
CA PRO A 164 -24.54 -0.51 -6.76
C PRO A 164 -24.14 -1.32 -5.52
N ILE A 165 -23.06 -0.89 -4.87
CA ILE A 165 -22.58 -1.44 -3.60
C ILE A 165 -22.13 -0.29 -2.70
N LEU A 166 -22.24 -0.44 -1.38
CA LEU A 166 -21.73 0.54 -0.42
C LEU A 166 -22.22 1.98 -0.68
N ASN A 167 -23.49 2.16 -1.06
CA ASN A 167 -24.10 3.45 -1.40
C ASN A 167 -23.41 4.22 -2.55
N THR A 168 -22.73 3.50 -3.44
CA THR A 168 -22.13 4.04 -4.66
C THR A 168 -22.23 3.02 -5.80
N VAL A 169 -21.98 3.45 -7.04
CA VAL A 169 -21.86 2.55 -8.18
C VAL A 169 -20.37 2.32 -8.46
N THR A 170 -19.99 1.05 -8.62
CA THR A 170 -18.59 0.72 -8.96
C THR A 170 -18.22 1.27 -10.33
N LEU A 171 -16.95 1.62 -10.51
CA LEU A 171 -16.43 1.97 -11.82
C LEU A 171 -16.51 0.75 -12.76
N PRO A 172 -16.68 0.98 -14.09
CA PRO A 172 -16.57 -0.08 -15.08
C PRO A 172 -15.24 -0.84 -14.94
N CYS A 173 -15.30 -2.14 -15.18
CA CYS A 173 -14.14 -3.03 -15.06
C CYS A 173 -14.07 -3.97 -16.26
N LYS A 174 -12.97 -4.75 -16.35
CA LYS A 174 -12.81 -5.77 -17.40
C LYS A 174 -12.97 -7.15 -16.80
N VAL A 175 -13.80 -7.98 -17.40
CA VAL A 175 -14.05 -9.36 -16.97
C VAL A 175 -13.78 -10.32 -18.13
N LYS A 176 -13.08 -11.43 -17.83
CA LYS A 176 -12.84 -12.51 -18.78
C LYS A 176 -13.24 -13.83 -18.13
N LEU A 177 -14.21 -14.52 -18.70
CA LEU A 177 -14.56 -15.86 -18.26
C LEU A 177 -13.42 -16.84 -18.59
N SER A 178 -13.03 -17.68 -17.65
CA SER A 178 -11.91 -18.62 -17.80
C SER A 178 -12.24 -20.06 -17.40
N GLY A 179 -13.48 -20.31 -16.98
CA GLY A 179 -14.00 -21.62 -16.63
C GLY A 179 -15.46 -21.53 -16.24
N LYS A 180 -16.09 -22.68 -15.95
CA LYS A 180 -17.52 -22.76 -15.62
C LYS A 180 -17.89 -21.86 -14.43
N THR A 181 -17.03 -21.78 -13.41
CA THR A 181 -17.26 -21.02 -12.18
C THR A 181 -16.12 -20.01 -11.90
N THR A 182 -15.26 -19.75 -12.88
CA THR A 182 -14.05 -18.95 -12.68
C THR A 182 -13.94 -17.84 -13.72
N PHE A 183 -13.56 -16.65 -13.27
CA PHE A 183 -13.32 -15.50 -14.14
C PHE A 183 -12.13 -14.68 -13.66
N HIS A 184 -11.54 -13.94 -14.57
CA HIS A 184 -10.58 -12.87 -14.27
C HIS A 184 -11.30 -11.54 -14.23
N ILE A 185 -10.88 -10.66 -13.34
CA ILE A 185 -11.38 -9.29 -13.24
C ILE A 185 -10.23 -8.31 -13.04
N ILE A 186 -10.25 -7.22 -13.81
CA ILE A 186 -9.28 -6.11 -13.66
C ILE A 186 -10.05 -4.90 -13.13
N LEU A 187 -9.64 -4.44 -11.96
CA LEU A 187 -10.18 -3.27 -11.27
C LEU A 187 -9.11 -2.20 -11.13
N ASN A 188 -9.49 -0.94 -11.33
CA ASN A 188 -8.68 0.24 -11.00
C ASN A 188 -9.17 0.97 -9.75
N GLN A 189 -10.18 0.45 -9.08
CA GLN A 189 -10.80 0.92 -7.85
C GLN A 189 -10.54 -0.09 -6.72
N GLY A 190 -10.70 0.33 -5.45
CA GLY A 190 -10.44 -0.54 -4.30
C GLY A 190 -11.43 -0.32 -3.15
N LEU A 191 -12.74 -0.46 -3.39
CA LEU A 191 -13.75 -0.40 -2.33
C LEU A 191 -13.62 -1.60 -1.38
N ASN A 192 -14.10 -1.44 -0.15
CA ASN A 192 -14.10 -2.51 0.84
C ASN A 192 -14.80 -3.76 0.31
N ARG A 193 -14.04 -4.87 0.19
CA ARG A 193 -14.51 -6.18 -0.28
C ARG A 193 -15.27 -6.11 -1.63
N GLN A 194 -14.84 -5.21 -2.52
CA GLN A 194 -15.57 -4.85 -3.75
C GLN A 194 -16.00 -6.06 -4.57
N ILE A 195 -15.09 -6.94 -4.96
CA ILE A 195 -15.40 -8.11 -5.81
C ILE A 195 -16.42 -9.03 -5.13
N ARG A 196 -16.26 -9.28 -3.83
CA ARG A 196 -17.19 -10.14 -3.07
C ARG A 196 -18.59 -9.53 -3.02
N ARG A 197 -18.70 -8.22 -2.80
CA ARG A 197 -20.00 -7.51 -2.80
C ARG A 197 -20.63 -7.44 -4.17
N MET A 198 -19.84 -7.26 -5.23
CA MET A 198 -20.33 -7.28 -6.62
C MET A 198 -20.89 -8.67 -6.97
N CYS A 199 -20.18 -9.75 -6.62
CA CYS A 199 -20.68 -11.12 -6.81
C CYS A 199 -21.95 -11.37 -5.99
N GLU A 200 -21.97 -10.97 -4.72
CA GLU A 200 -23.12 -11.12 -3.82
C GLU A 200 -24.37 -10.38 -4.34
N TYR A 201 -24.18 -9.16 -4.86
CA TYR A 201 -25.28 -8.40 -5.49
C TYR A 201 -25.90 -9.13 -6.67
N LEU A 202 -25.10 -9.86 -7.46
CA LEU A 202 -25.59 -10.72 -8.55
C LEU A 202 -26.04 -12.10 -8.08
N GLY A 203 -26.06 -12.36 -6.77
CA GLY A 203 -26.49 -13.60 -6.17
C GLY A 203 -25.46 -14.73 -6.22
N TYR A 204 -24.15 -14.42 -6.33
CA TYR A 204 -23.05 -15.38 -6.32
C TYR A 204 -22.24 -15.28 -5.03
N LYS A 205 -21.67 -16.40 -4.57
CA LYS A 205 -20.75 -16.44 -3.42
C LYS A 205 -19.32 -16.68 -3.91
N VAL A 206 -18.40 -15.80 -3.53
CA VAL A 206 -16.97 -15.98 -3.86
C VAL A 206 -16.36 -17.07 -2.98
N VAL A 207 -15.93 -18.16 -3.61
CA VAL A 207 -15.25 -19.30 -2.99
C VAL A 207 -13.76 -19.05 -2.87
N ARG A 208 -13.12 -18.57 -3.96
CA ARG A 208 -11.68 -18.23 -3.99
C ARG A 208 -11.49 -16.87 -4.63
N LEU A 209 -10.57 -16.09 -4.06
CA LEU A 209 -10.16 -14.79 -4.58
C LEU A 209 -8.64 -14.68 -4.48
N LYS A 210 -7.97 -14.60 -5.64
CA LYS A 210 -6.53 -14.51 -5.73
C LYS A 210 -6.12 -13.30 -6.56
N ARG A 211 -5.38 -12.35 -5.98
CA ARG A 211 -4.80 -11.26 -6.76
C ARG A 211 -3.53 -11.72 -7.46
N ILE A 212 -3.47 -11.59 -8.77
CA ILE A 212 -2.36 -12.10 -9.59
C ILE A 212 -1.48 -10.99 -10.18
N ARG A 213 -1.96 -9.72 -10.20
CA ARG A 213 -1.19 -8.59 -10.72
C ARG A 213 -1.56 -7.28 -10.03
N ILE A 214 -0.58 -6.42 -9.87
CA ILE A 214 -0.70 -5.00 -9.48
C ILE A 214 0.15 -4.21 -10.46
N LEU A 215 -0.47 -3.33 -11.27
CA LEU A 215 0.19 -2.60 -12.37
C LEU A 215 1.02 -3.55 -13.26
N ASN A 216 2.34 -3.31 -13.34
CA ASN A 216 3.31 -4.12 -14.08
C ASN A 216 3.85 -5.32 -13.28
N ILE A 217 3.55 -5.44 -11.98
CA ILE A 217 4.07 -6.51 -11.13
C ILE A 217 3.12 -7.70 -11.15
N SER A 218 3.59 -8.84 -11.63
CA SER A 218 2.84 -10.08 -11.67
C SER A 218 3.27 -11.02 -10.55
N LEU A 219 2.33 -11.82 -10.05
CA LEU A 219 2.59 -12.87 -9.09
C LEU A 219 3.48 -13.98 -9.70
N GLY A 220 3.23 -14.34 -10.95
CA GLY A 220 3.96 -15.40 -11.66
C GLY A 220 3.92 -16.73 -10.92
N SER A 221 5.07 -17.38 -10.85
CA SER A 221 5.29 -18.66 -10.19
C SER A 221 5.68 -18.52 -8.71
N LEU A 222 5.61 -17.32 -8.11
CA LEU A 222 5.97 -17.12 -6.70
C LEU A 222 5.12 -18.03 -5.80
N PRO A 223 5.72 -18.98 -5.04
CA PRO A 223 4.97 -19.88 -4.18
C PRO A 223 4.22 -19.14 -3.07
N GLN A 224 3.12 -19.73 -2.61
CA GLN A 224 2.34 -19.16 -1.51
C GLN A 224 3.17 -19.11 -0.22
N GLY A 225 3.09 -17.99 0.50
CA GLY A 225 3.86 -17.75 1.71
C GLY A 225 5.30 -17.27 1.46
N GLN A 226 5.72 -17.15 0.20
CA GLN A 226 7.06 -16.69 -0.16
C GLN A 226 7.02 -15.24 -0.66
N TYR A 227 8.17 -14.56 -0.52
CA TYR A 227 8.41 -13.24 -1.09
C TYR A 227 9.63 -13.25 -2.00
N ARG A 228 9.71 -12.27 -2.85
CA ARG A 228 10.90 -11.92 -3.64
C ARG A 228 11.05 -10.41 -3.74
N GLU A 229 12.24 -9.95 -3.97
CA GLU A 229 12.45 -8.56 -4.36
C GLU A 229 11.87 -8.27 -5.75
N LEU A 230 11.49 -7.03 -5.99
CA LEU A 230 11.17 -6.57 -7.34
C LEU A 230 12.46 -6.50 -8.16
N THR A 231 12.43 -7.01 -9.37
CA THR A 231 13.56 -6.88 -10.30
C THR A 231 13.83 -5.41 -10.63
N PRO A 232 15.07 -5.05 -11.05
CA PRO A 232 15.38 -3.68 -11.47
C PRO A 232 14.43 -3.16 -12.55
N LYS A 233 14.04 -4.02 -13.49
CA LYS A 233 13.07 -3.69 -14.54
C LYS A 233 11.68 -3.41 -13.96
N GLU A 234 11.16 -4.28 -13.10
CA GLU A 234 9.87 -4.09 -12.44
C GLU A 234 9.84 -2.77 -11.65
N ARG A 235 10.90 -2.46 -10.92
CA ARG A 235 11.03 -1.20 -10.18
C ARG A 235 11.01 0.01 -11.12
N LYS A 236 11.84 0.00 -12.15
CA LYS A 236 11.91 1.08 -13.15
C LYS A 236 10.56 1.34 -13.80
N ASP A 237 9.90 0.28 -14.27
CA ASP A 237 8.59 0.37 -14.92
C ASP A 237 7.52 0.86 -13.95
N LEU A 238 7.51 0.37 -12.70
CA LEU A 238 6.60 0.82 -11.65
C LEU A 238 6.72 2.31 -11.39
N PHE A 239 7.92 2.83 -11.19
CA PHE A 239 8.15 4.26 -10.97
C PHE A 239 7.76 5.09 -12.17
N SER A 240 8.07 4.64 -13.40
CA SER A 240 7.65 5.32 -14.63
C SER A 240 6.12 5.45 -14.74
N ILE A 241 5.37 4.41 -14.37
CA ILE A 241 3.90 4.45 -14.34
C ILE A 241 3.40 5.45 -13.29
N LEU A 242 4.00 5.44 -12.10
CA LEU A 242 3.61 6.34 -11.02
C LEU A 242 3.94 7.80 -11.29
N ASP A 243 5.00 8.09 -12.04
CA ASP A 243 5.36 9.45 -12.43
C ASP A 243 4.44 10.03 -13.50
N LYS A 244 4.01 9.21 -14.46
CA LYS A 244 3.03 9.61 -15.50
C LYS A 244 1.67 10.01 -14.90
N ASN A 245 1.27 9.37 -13.81
CA ASN A 245 0.00 9.65 -13.11
C ASN A 245 0.10 10.85 -12.14
N ARG A 246 1.17 11.61 -12.18
CA ARG A 246 1.41 12.80 -11.35
C ARG A 246 0.90 14.10 -11.99
N LYS A 247 0.51 14.02 -13.26
CA LYS A 247 -0.10 15.11 -14.03
C LYS A 247 -1.61 14.94 -13.99
#